data_0d49e6fd313aedc604df313edb06f54e
#
_entry.id   0d49e6fd313aedc604df313edb06f54e
#
_cell.length_a   1.000
_cell.length_b   1.000
_cell.length_c   1.000
_cell.angle_alpha   90.00
_cell.angle_beta   90.00
_cell.angle_gamma   90.00
#
_symmetry.space_group_name_H-M   'P 1'
#
loop_
_entity.id
_entity.type
_entity.pdbx_description
1 polymer ?
#
loop_
_entity_poly.entity_id
_entity_poly.type
_entity_poly.pdbx_seq_one_letter_code
_entity_poly.pdbx_strand_id
1 'polypeptide(L)'
;GMAIAESKLSKDFGSKICDHFTYVIASDGDLMEGISHEAASLAGHLKLKKLIVFFDDNGISIDGPVSLSNSENTVNRFKAYQWNTISINGHDQNQISKAISKAQKSNKPTLIACKTKIGFGSPNKQGKSSAHGAPLGLDEIELTKAKLNWEYKPFEIPDNIKSEWLIAGTRSILKYKKWKSNANKMKSNSKKEYARRINGKLPSNINKILNDFKKDCSNKKIAKATRQSSEMVINQISSHMPELIGGSADLTGSNNTKASDMKILDANNYSGNYIYYGIREHGMAAIMNGIALHKGVIPFSGTFLIFSDYCKPSIRLSALMKQRVIYVFTHDSIGLGEDGPTHQPIEQLAGL
;
A
#
# COMPACT_ATOMS: atom_id res chain seq x y z
N GLY A 1 0.37 1.82 1.43
CA GLY A 1 1.18 2.77 0.64
C GLY A 1 0.33 3.73 -0.17
N MET A 2 -0.63 3.23 -0.96
CA MET A 2 -1.50 4.08 -1.82
C MET A 2 -2.25 5.16 -1.03
N ALA A 3 -2.83 4.82 0.12
CA ALA A 3 -3.54 5.80 0.94
C ALA A 3 -2.61 6.87 1.55
N ILE A 4 -1.35 6.53 1.84
CA ILE A 4 -0.33 7.50 2.27
C ILE A 4 0.01 8.44 1.11
N ALA A 5 0.25 7.91 -0.09
CA ALA A 5 0.56 8.71 -1.27
C ALA A 5 -0.60 9.66 -1.63
N GLU A 6 -1.85 9.17 -1.56
CA GLU A 6 -3.03 10.03 -1.74
C GLU A 6 -3.04 11.18 -0.74
N SER A 7 -2.87 10.90 0.56
CA SER A 7 -2.92 11.92 1.61
C SER A 7 -1.83 12.96 1.43
N LYS A 8 -0.60 12.53 1.05
CA LYS A 8 0.52 13.42 0.73
C LYS A 8 0.21 14.31 -0.48
N LEU A 9 -0.21 13.71 -1.60
CA LEU A 9 -0.49 14.46 -2.83
C LEU A 9 -1.70 15.39 -2.67
N SER A 10 -2.69 15.01 -1.87
CA SER A 10 -3.82 15.85 -1.51
C SER A 10 -3.37 17.11 -0.74
N LYS A 11 -2.36 17.00 0.12
CA LYS A 11 -1.77 18.16 0.80
C LYS A 11 -0.92 19.00 -0.13
N ASP A 12 -0.14 18.39 -1.01
CA ASP A 12 0.76 19.09 -1.93
C ASP A 12 0.00 19.84 -3.03
N PHE A 13 -1.07 19.26 -3.59
CA PHE A 13 -1.77 19.77 -4.77
C PHE A 13 -3.25 20.14 -4.51
N GLY A 14 -3.75 19.85 -3.34
CA GLY A 14 -5.12 20.12 -2.93
C GLY A 14 -6.10 18.98 -3.25
N SER A 15 -7.16 18.88 -2.44
CA SER A 15 -8.20 17.86 -2.55
C SER A 15 -9.03 17.93 -3.84
N LYS A 16 -9.01 19.06 -4.55
CA LYS A 16 -9.64 19.16 -5.88
C LYS A 16 -8.88 18.39 -6.96
N ILE A 17 -7.63 18.03 -6.71
CA ILE A 17 -6.72 17.33 -7.64
C ILE A 17 -6.50 15.89 -7.20
N CYS A 18 -6.28 15.64 -5.91
CA CYS A 18 -6.08 14.31 -5.36
C CYS A 18 -7.03 14.11 -4.18
N ASP A 19 -8.07 13.28 -4.38
CA ASP A 19 -9.13 13.03 -3.39
C ASP A 19 -9.83 11.71 -3.73
N HIS A 20 -9.14 10.59 -3.58
CA HIS A 20 -9.71 9.27 -3.86
C HIS A 20 -9.56 8.33 -2.67
N PHE A 21 -10.45 7.35 -2.61
CA PHE A 21 -10.39 6.27 -1.65
C PHE A 21 -9.54 5.12 -2.18
N THR A 22 -8.88 4.41 -1.27
CA THR A 22 -8.24 3.12 -1.54
C THR A 22 -9.15 2.03 -0.98
N TYR A 23 -9.67 1.18 -1.86
CA TYR A 23 -10.47 0.02 -1.49
C TYR A 23 -9.62 -1.23 -1.60
N VAL A 24 -9.73 -2.10 -0.61
CA VAL A 24 -9.02 -3.39 -0.56
C VAL A 24 -10.06 -4.47 -0.27
N ILE A 25 -9.94 -5.60 -0.93
CA ILE A 25 -10.66 -6.83 -0.59
C ILE A 25 -9.63 -7.77 0.03
N ALA A 26 -9.92 -8.30 1.21
CA ALA A 26 -9.06 -9.21 1.94
C ALA A 26 -9.89 -10.36 2.50
N SER A 27 -9.32 -11.56 2.50
CA SER A 27 -9.92 -12.78 3.04
C SER A 27 -9.36 -13.12 4.43
N ASP A 28 -9.81 -14.22 5.01
CA ASP A 28 -9.28 -14.76 6.28
C ASP A 28 -7.76 -14.96 6.19
N GLY A 29 -7.28 -15.62 5.13
CA GLY A 29 -5.85 -15.87 4.92
C GLY A 29 -5.03 -14.59 4.82
N ASP A 30 -5.50 -13.60 4.04
CA ASP A 30 -4.81 -12.31 3.91
C ASP A 30 -4.67 -11.61 5.26
N LEU A 31 -5.67 -11.70 6.14
CA LEU A 31 -5.65 -11.05 7.45
C LEU A 31 -4.92 -11.87 8.52
N MET A 32 -4.57 -13.13 8.25
CA MET A 32 -3.67 -13.94 9.08
C MET A 32 -2.19 -13.63 8.79
N GLU A 33 -1.86 -13.15 7.60
CA GLU A 33 -0.49 -12.78 7.25
C GLU A 33 0.09 -11.72 8.20
N GLY A 34 1.30 -11.92 8.72
CA GLY A 34 1.96 -11.00 9.65
C GLY A 34 2.04 -9.56 9.13
N ILE A 35 2.26 -9.40 7.81
CA ILE A 35 2.31 -8.09 7.17
C ILE A 35 0.99 -7.32 7.27
N SER A 36 -0.15 -8.01 7.33
CA SER A 36 -1.46 -7.36 7.51
C SER A 36 -1.59 -6.70 8.87
N HIS A 37 -1.00 -7.29 9.92
CA HIS A 37 -0.95 -6.72 11.27
C HIS A 37 -0.08 -5.44 11.29
N GLU A 38 1.09 -5.48 10.66
CA GLU A 38 1.99 -4.32 10.56
C GLU A 38 1.31 -3.17 9.81
N ALA A 39 0.71 -3.47 8.63
CA ALA A 39 0.05 -2.49 7.79
C ALA A 39 -1.19 -1.89 8.45
N ALA A 40 -2.05 -2.72 9.08
CA ALA A 40 -3.27 -2.27 9.73
C ALA A 40 -2.97 -1.41 10.96
N SER A 41 -2.00 -1.82 11.79
CA SER A 41 -1.56 -1.05 12.95
C SER A 41 -1.04 0.34 12.56
N LEU A 42 -0.17 0.42 11.55
CA LEU A 42 0.36 1.71 11.07
C LEU A 42 -0.74 2.57 10.41
N ALA A 43 -1.65 1.97 9.65
CA ALA A 43 -2.76 2.70 9.02
C ALA A 43 -3.70 3.34 10.05
N GLY A 44 -3.97 2.66 11.15
CA GLY A 44 -4.73 3.20 12.28
C GLY A 44 -3.99 4.35 12.97
N HIS A 45 -2.69 4.17 13.24
CA HIS A 45 -1.82 5.21 13.81
C HIS A 45 -1.80 6.48 12.96
N LEU A 46 -1.65 6.31 11.65
CA LEU A 46 -1.67 7.42 10.68
C LEU A 46 -3.08 7.95 10.37
N LYS A 47 -4.14 7.36 10.94
CA LYS A 47 -5.55 7.73 10.68
C LYS A 47 -5.88 7.85 9.19
N LEU A 48 -5.50 6.88 8.37
CA LEU A 48 -5.69 6.88 6.92
C LEU A 48 -7.17 6.72 6.56
N LYS A 49 -7.96 7.74 6.77
CA LYS A 49 -9.44 7.73 6.69
C LYS A 49 -10.02 7.33 5.33
N LYS A 50 -9.22 7.37 4.26
CA LYS A 50 -9.64 6.97 2.91
C LYS A 50 -9.24 5.53 2.56
N LEU A 51 -8.69 4.79 3.51
CA LEU A 51 -8.45 3.35 3.38
C LEU A 51 -9.68 2.58 3.88
N ILE A 52 -10.31 1.82 3.00
CA ILE A 52 -11.48 1.00 3.28
C ILE A 52 -11.15 -0.44 2.89
N VAL A 53 -11.21 -1.35 3.84
CA VAL A 53 -10.95 -2.77 3.63
C VAL A 53 -12.25 -3.54 3.77
N PHE A 54 -12.61 -4.32 2.74
CA PHE A 54 -13.67 -5.32 2.80
C PHE A 54 -13.03 -6.63 3.22
N PHE A 55 -13.44 -7.14 4.36
CA PHE A 55 -13.05 -8.45 4.84
C PHE A 55 -14.10 -9.47 4.41
N ASP A 56 -13.74 -10.36 3.50
CA ASP A 56 -14.56 -11.50 3.09
C ASP A 56 -14.50 -12.56 4.19
N ASP A 57 -15.36 -12.39 5.20
CA ASP A 57 -15.47 -13.27 6.37
C ASP A 57 -16.32 -14.50 6.02
N ASN A 58 -15.73 -15.42 5.25
CA ASN A 58 -16.40 -16.67 4.85
C ASN A 58 -16.06 -17.86 5.75
N GLY A 59 -15.03 -17.76 6.60
CA GLY A 59 -14.65 -18.76 7.58
C GLY A 59 -14.02 -20.03 7.00
N ILE A 60 -13.55 -20.01 5.74
CA ILE A 60 -12.96 -21.18 5.06
C ILE A 60 -11.57 -20.81 4.48
N SER A 61 -10.62 -21.69 4.69
CA SER A 61 -9.30 -21.71 4.08
C SER A 61 -9.10 -22.96 3.20
N ILE A 62 -7.91 -23.16 2.67
CA ILE A 62 -7.56 -24.37 1.89
C ILE A 62 -7.75 -25.64 2.71
N ASP A 63 -7.31 -25.62 3.96
CA ASP A 63 -7.37 -26.79 4.86
C ASP A 63 -8.79 -27.07 5.39
N GLY A 64 -9.70 -26.11 5.30
CA GLY A 64 -11.06 -26.27 5.81
C GLY A 64 -11.53 -25.06 6.62
N PRO A 65 -12.32 -25.29 7.68
CA PRO A 65 -12.78 -24.21 8.55
C PRO A 65 -11.62 -23.43 9.19
N VAL A 66 -11.68 -22.10 9.15
CA VAL A 66 -10.68 -21.21 9.75
C VAL A 66 -10.48 -21.50 11.24
N SER A 67 -11.51 -22.01 11.93
CA SER A 67 -11.44 -22.41 13.34
C SER A 67 -10.42 -23.52 13.64
N LEU A 68 -9.89 -24.21 12.64
CA LEU A 68 -8.80 -25.19 12.83
C LEU A 68 -7.49 -24.53 13.25
N SER A 69 -7.25 -23.27 12.83
CA SER A 69 -5.97 -22.57 13.02
C SER A 69 -6.10 -21.19 13.63
N ASN A 70 -7.32 -20.63 13.72
CA ASN A 70 -7.55 -19.27 14.21
C ASN A 70 -8.82 -19.18 15.07
N SER A 71 -8.67 -18.58 16.26
CA SER A 71 -9.76 -18.29 17.20
C SER A 71 -9.91 -16.80 17.51
N GLU A 72 -9.15 -15.93 16.84
CA GLU A 72 -9.21 -14.49 17.12
C GLU A 72 -10.47 -13.83 16.57
N ASN A 73 -10.81 -12.69 17.16
CA ASN A 73 -11.86 -11.82 16.65
C ASN A 73 -11.24 -10.68 15.83
N THR A 74 -11.20 -10.83 14.51
CA THR A 74 -10.62 -9.86 13.56
C THR A 74 -11.23 -8.46 13.73
N VAL A 75 -12.53 -8.34 13.94
CA VAL A 75 -13.19 -7.05 14.14
C VAL A 75 -12.66 -6.34 15.39
N ASN A 76 -12.47 -7.05 16.49
CA ASN A 76 -11.92 -6.49 17.72
C ASN A 76 -10.43 -6.14 17.58
N ARG A 77 -9.67 -6.96 16.86
CA ARG A 77 -8.27 -6.63 16.53
C ARG A 77 -8.18 -5.29 15.80
N PHE A 78 -8.99 -5.06 14.77
CA PHE A 78 -9.01 -3.79 14.03
C PHE A 78 -9.49 -2.62 14.88
N LYS A 79 -10.45 -2.82 15.80
CA LYS A 79 -10.81 -1.80 16.80
C LYS A 79 -9.62 -1.40 17.68
N ALA A 80 -8.82 -2.38 18.13
CA ALA A 80 -7.59 -2.14 18.89
C ALA A 80 -6.56 -1.34 18.09
N TYR A 81 -6.48 -1.53 16.77
CA TYR A 81 -5.68 -0.70 15.86
C TYR A 81 -6.29 0.68 15.57
N GLN A 82 -7.35 1.08 16.26
CA GLN A 82 -8.03 2.37 16.09
C GLN A 82 -8.75 2.54 14.75
N TRP A 83 -9.16 1.46 14.11
CA TRP A 83 -10.01 1.49 12.94
C TRP A 83 -11.48 1.66 13.31
N ASN A 84 -12.26 2.23 12.39
CA ASN A 84 -13.71 2.07 12.37
C ASN A 84 -14.06 0.67 11.83
N THR A 85 -15.04 0.00 12.41
CA THR A 85 -15.45 -1.35 11.99
C THR A 85 -16.95 -1.40 11.75
N ILE A 86 -17.36 -2.07 10.68
CA ILE A 86 -18.76 -2.25 10.30
C ILE A 86 -18.94 -3.73 9.95
N SER A 87 -19.90 -4.42 10.54
CA SER A 87 -20.23 -5.81 10.19
C SER A 87 -21.54 -5.86 9.42
N ILE A 88 -21.57 -6.60 8.31
CA ILE A 88 -22.72 -6.71 7.41
C ILE A 88 -22.91 -8.14 6.90
N ASN A 89 -24.09 -8.44 6.38
CA ASN A 89 -24.28 -9.56 5.48
C ASN A 89 -23.69 -9.19 4.12
N GLY A 90 -22.61 -9.90 3.70
CA GLY A 90 -21.90 -9.64 2.45
C GLY A 90 -22.68 -10.03 1.18
N HIS A 91 -23.83 -10.69 1.31
CA HIS A 91 -24.76 -11.00 0.21
C HIS A 91 -25.92 -9.99 0.11
N ASP A 92 -26.01 -8.99 1.02
CA ASP A 92 -27.04 -7.95 1.00
C ASP A 92 -26.49 -6.65 0.39
N GLN A 93 -26.89 -6.37 -0.85
CA GLN A 93 -26.46 -5.20 -1.60
C GLN A 93 -26.80 -3.87 -0.90
N ASN A 94 -27.93 -3.81 -0.18
CA ASN A 94 -28.32 -2.59 0.54
C ASN A 94 -27.40 -2.34 1.76
N GLN A 95 -27.05 -3.42 2.50
CA GLN A 95 -26.09 -3.31 3.60
C GLN A 95 -24.71 -2.90 3.10
N ILE A 96 -24.23 -3.48 1.99
CA ILE A 96 -22.97 -3.12 1.34
C ILE A 96 -22.96 -1.63 0.98
N SER A 97 -23.99 -1.14 0.29
CA SER A 97 -24.10 0.27 -0.13
C SER A 97 -24.10 1.24 1.05
N LYS A 98 -24.87 0.91 2.11
CA LYS A 98 -24.93 1.70 3.35
C LYS A 98 -23.57 1.69 4.07
N ALA A 99 -22.89 0.54 4.14
CA ALA A 99 -21.58 0.42 4.78
C ALA A 99 -20.51 1.25 4.05
N ILE A 100 -20.47 1.21 2.71
CA ILE A 100 -19.58 2.06 1.90
C ILE A 100 -19.85 3.54 2.20
N SER A 101 -21.10 3.96 2.16
CA SER A 101 -21.48 5.36 2.42
C SER A 101 -21.08 5.83 3.82
N LYS A 102 -21.18 4.95 4.83
CA LYS A 102 -20.76 5.22 6.21
C LYS A 102 -19.23 5.26 6.32
N ALA A 103 -18.52 4.33 5.68
CA ALA A 103 -17.06 4.25 5.66
C ALA A 103 -16.43 5.50 5.02
N GLN A 104 -17.00 5.98 3.91
CA GLN A 104 -16.54 7.20 3.24
C GLN A 104 -16.64 8.48 4.09
N LYS A 105 -17.48 8.48 5.14
CA LYS A 105 -17.64 9.59 6.09
C LYS A 105 -16.79 9.44 7.34
N SER A 106 -16.09 8.31 7.50
CA SER A 106 -15.26 8.05 8.68
C SER A 106 -14.03 8.97 8.71
N ASN A 107 -13.60 9.34 9.90
CA ASN A 107 -12.32 10.02 10.15
C ASN A 107 -11.15 9.06 10.43
N LYS A 108 -11.40 7.74 10.34
CA LYS A 108 -10.46 6.65 10.58
C LYS A 108 -10.49 5.67 9.40
N PRO A 109 -9.46 4.86 9.17
CA PRO A 109 -9.57 3.75 8.23
C PRO A 109 -10.72 2.82 8.66
N THR A 110 -11.36 2.17 7.70
CA THR A 110 -12.55 1.36 7.99
C THR A 110 -12.38 -0.07 7.50
N LEU A 111 -12.65 -1.03 8.39
CA LEU A 111 -12.87 -2.43 8.06
C LEU A 111 -14.38 -2.67 7.92
N ILE A 112 -14.82 -3.19 6.78
CA ILE A 112 -16.16 -3.69 6.57
C ILE A 112 -16.08 -5.22 6.58
N ALA A 113 -16.48 -5.85 7.69
CA ALA A 113 -16.53 -7.30 7.80
C ALA A 113 -17.81 -7.81 7.13
N CYS A 114 -17.63 -8.47 5.99
CA CYS A 114 -18.69 -8.97 5.14
C CYS A 114 -18.89 -10.48 5.42
N LYS A 115 -19.91 -10.85 6.16
CA LYS A 115 -20.21 -12.28 6.35
C LYS A 115 -20.71 -12.85 5.05
N THR A 116 -19.96 -13.79 4.47
CA THR A 116 -20.24 -14.42 3.19
C THR A 116 -20.20 -15.95 3.28
N LYS A 117 -20.43 -16.60 2.16
CA LYS A 117 -20.26 -18.03 1.98
C LYS A 117 -19.42 -18.28 0.74
N ILE A 118 -18.28 -18.95 0.89
CA ILE A 118 -17.47 -19.36 -0.24
C ILE A 118 -18.27 -20.26 -1.18
N GLY A 119 -18.09 -20.11 -2.49
CA GLY A 119 -18.85 -20.89 -3.50
C GLY A 119 -20.36 -20.65 -3.44
N PHE A 120 -20.79 -19.44 -3.09
CA PHE A 120 -22.22 -19.09 -2.98
C PHE A 120 -23.00 -19.47 -4.23
N GLY A 121 -24.12 -20.16 -4.03
CA GLY A 121 -24.96 -20.66 -5.12
C GLY A 121 -24.63 -22.10 -5.56
N SER A 122 -23.44 -22.63 -5.22
CA SER A 122 -23.11 -24.04 -5.53
C SER A 122 -23.83 -25.00 -4.56
N PRO A 123 -24.68 -25.90 -5.06
CA PRO A 123 -25.44 -26.79 -4.20
C PRO A 123 -24.60 -27.71 -3.32
N ASN A 124 -23.48 -28.24 -3.89
CA ASN A 124 -22.68 -29.26 -3.21
C ASN A 124 -21.38 -28.74 -2.62
N LYS A 125 -20.85 -27.59 -3.12
CA LYS A 125 -19.53 -27.05 -2.72
C LYS A 125 -19.59 -25.76 -1.90
N GLN A 126 -20.77 -25.11 -1.81
CA GLN A 126 -20.93 -23.90 -1.00
C GLN A 126 -20.53 -24.13 0.46
N GLY A 127 -19.70 -23.25 1.02
CA GLY A 127 -19.22 -23.32 2.41
C GLY A 127 -18.17 -24.39 2.67
N LYS A 128 -17.58 -24.98 1.64
CA LYS A 128 -16.57 -26.03 1.75
C LYS A 128 -15.22 -25.57 1.16
N SER A 129 -14.12 -26.11 1.68
CA SER A 129 -12.77 -25.88 1.15
C SER A 129 -12.60 -26.31 -0.30
N SER A 130 -13.41 -27.28 -0.77
CA SER A 130 -13.42 -27.71 -2.17
C SER A 130 -13.86 -26.59 -3.17
N ALA A 131 -14.38 -25.47 -2.69
CA ALA A 131 -14.62 -24.27 -3.49
C ALA A 131 -13.46 -23.25 -3.43
N HIS A 132 -12.42 -23.49 -2.61
CA HIS A 132 -11.29 -22.61 -2.45
C HIS A 132 -10.23 -22.92 -3.52
N GLY A 133 -10.09 -22.02 -4.51
CA GLY A 133 -9.04 -22.12 -5.53
C GLY A 133 -9.17 -23.26 -6.54
N ALA A 134 -10.21 -24.08 -6.46
CA ALA A 134 -10.47 -25.18 -7.38
C ALA A 134 -11.68 -24.89 -8.28
N PRO A 135 -11.66 -25.32 -9.55
CA PRO A 135 -12.84 -25.25 -10.42
C PRO A 135 -14.02 -26.02 -9.83
N LEU A 136 -15.23 -25.52 -10.01
CA LEU A 136 -16.44 -26.23 -9.58
C LEU A 136 -16.61 -27.57 -10.30
N GLY A 137 -16.18 -27.69 -11.55
CA GLY A 137 -16.46 -28.80 -12.44
C GLY A 137 -17.76 -28.60 -13.23
N LEU A 138 -17.86 -29.25 -14.38
CA LEU A 138 -18.97 -29.00 -15.33
C LEU A 138 -20.34 -29.26 -14.71
N ASP A 139 -20.50 -30.40 -14.03
CA ASP A 139 -21.79 -30.79 -13.41
C ASP A 139 -22.23 -29.79 -12.34
N GLU A 140 -21.28 -29.37 -11.48
CA GLU A 140 -21.56 -28.43 -10.41
C GLU A 140 -21.82 -27.01 -10.95
N ILE A 141 -21.21 -26.64 -12.09
CA ILE A 141 -21.51 -25.37 -12.79
C ILE A 141 -22.95 -25.35 -13.26
N GLU A 142 -23.45 -26.41 -13.88
CA GLU A 142 -24.83 -26.47 -14.36
C GLU A 142 -25.83 -26.42 -13.19
N LEU A 143 -25.55 -27.14 -12.11
CA LEU A 143 -26.37 -27.06 -10.89
C LEU A 143 -26.36 -25.65 -10.27
N THR A 144 -25.20 -24.99 -10.27
CA THR A 144 -25.06 -23.62 -9.75
C THR A 144 -25.82 -22.62 -10.62
N LYS A 145 -25.72 -22.75 -11.94
CA LYS A 145 -26.47 -21.92 -12.92
C LYS A 145 -27.98 -22.08 -12.69
N ALA A 146 -28.46 -23.30 -12.58
CA ALA A 146 -29.87 -23.58 -12.32
C ALA A 146 -30.34 -22.93 -11.01
N LYS A 147 -29.56 -23.05 -9.92
CA LYS A 147 -29.87 -22.43 -8.62
C LYS A 147 -29.85 -20.92 -8.63
N LEU A 148 -29.01 -20.31 -9.46
CA LEU A 148 -28.89 -18.86 -9.62
C LEU A 148 -29.80 -18.30 -10.72
N ASN A 149 -30.61 -19.13 -11.37
CA ASN A 149 -31.44 -18.76 -12.52
C ASN A 149 -30.64 -18.15 -13.66
N TRP A 150 -29.46 -18.73 -13.95
CA TRP A 150 -28.58 -18.29 -15.04
C TRP A 150 -28.63 -19.24 -16.22
N GLU A 151 -29.40 -18.89 -17.24
CA GLU A 151 -29.70 -19.77 -18.37
C GLU A 151 -28.76 -19.59 -19.59
N TYR A 152 -27.83 -18.63 -19.49
CA TYR A 152 -26.96 -18.26 -20.59
C TYR A 152 -25.78 -19.22 -20.76
N LYS A 153 -25.29 -19.32 -22.00
CA LYS A 153 -24.09 -20.12 -22.32
C LYS A 153 -22.82 -19.51 -21.70
N PRO A 154 -21.73 -20.29 -21.62
CA PRO A 154 -20.44 -19.74 -21.22
C PRO A 154 -20.06 -18.50 -22.05
N PHE A 155 -19.61 -17.43 -21.38
CA PHE A 155 -19.22 -16.15 -21.97
C PHE A 155 -20.34 -15.35 -22.65
N GLU A 156 -21.58 -15.82 -22.62
CA GLU A 156 -22.74 -15.07 -23.05
C GLU A 156 -23.23 -14.14 -21.94
N ILE A 157 -23.26 -12.84 -22.22
CA ILE A 157 -23.74 -11.81 -21.30
C ILE A 157 -24.98 -11.17 -21.92
N PRO A 158 -26.16 -11.20 -21.26
CA PRO A 158 -27.37 -10.58 -21.73
C PRO A 158 -27.19 -9.08 -22.00
N ASP A 159 -27.80 -8.57 -23.06
CA ASP A 159 -27.66 -7.17 -23.48
C ASP A 159 -28.13 -6.17 -22.42
N ASN A 160 -29.17 -6.49 -21.66
CA ASN A 160 -29.63 -5.67 -20.54
C ASN A 160 -28.54 -5.52 -19.45
N ILE A 161 -27.92 -6.62 -19.02
CA ILE A 161 -26.82 -6.62 -18.04
C ILE A 161 -25.61 -5.87 -18.59
N LYS A 162 -25.25 -6.15 -19.85
CA LYS A 162 -24.15 -5.47 -20.53
C LYS A 162 -24.39 -3.95 -20.62
N SER A 163 -25.60 -3.55 -20.96
CA SER A 163 -25.98 -2.13 -21.06
C SER A 163 -25.90 -1.43 -19.69
N GLU A 164 -26.40 -2.05 -18.63
CA GLU A 164 -26.29 -1.50 -17.27
C GLU A 164 -24.85 -1.38 -16.80
N TRP A 165 -24.00 -2.38 -17.13
CA TRP A 165 -22.57 -2.33 -16.81
C TRP A 165 -21.86 -1.18 -17.55
N LEU A 166 -22.19 -0.95 -18.83
CA LEU A 166 -21.67 0.18 -19.59
C LEU A 166 -22.13 1.52 -19.02
N ILE A 167 -23.41 1.63 -18.61
CA ILE A 167 -23.94 2.82 -17.91
C ILE A 167 -23.18 3.04 -16.60
N ALA A 168 -22.89 2.00 -15.83
CA ALA A 168 -22.07 2.12 -14.61
C ALA A 168 -20.70 2.73 -14.89
N GLY A 169 -20.05 2.36 -16.01
CA GLY A 169 -18.79 2.95 -16.47
C GLY A 169 -18.90 4.44 -16.79
N THR A 170 -20.06 4.93 -17.20
CA THR A 170 -20.27 6.35 -17.53
C THR A 170 -20.57 7.24 -16.34
N ARG A 171 -20.94 6.69 -15.18
CA ARG A 171 -21.30 7.45 -13.95
C ARG A 171 -20.23 8.45 -13.52
N SER A 172 -18.97 8.18 -13.82
CA SER A 172 -17.85 9.02 -13.44
C SER A 172 -17.54 10.16 -14.40
N ILE A 173 -18.18 10.24 -15.55
CA ILE A 173 -17.87 11.25 -16.59
C ILE A 173 -17.99 12.68 -16.05
N LEU A 174 -19.03 12.99 -15.30
CA LEU A 174 -19.21 14.34 -14.73
C LEU A 174 -18.14 14.66 -13.69
N LYS A 175 -17.77 13.68 -12.85
CA LYS A 175 -16.68 13.82 -11.89
C LYS A 175 -15.34 14.04 -12.58
N TYR A 176 -15.07 13.26 -13.64
CA TYR A 176 -13.86 13.40 -14.46
C TYR A 176 -13.79 14.78 -15.15
N LYS A 177 -14.89 15.24 -15.76
CA LYS A 177 -14.96 16.59 -16.37
C LYS A 177 -14.69 17.68 -15.33
N LYS A 178 -15.27 17.57 -14.14
CA LYS A 178 -15.02 18.49 -13.01
C LYS A 178 -13.56 18.46 -12.59
N TRP A 179 -12.97 17.28 -12.41
CA TRP A 179 -11.56 17.11 -12.08
C TRP A 179 -10.65 17.74 -13.16
N LYS A 180 -10.93 17.46 -14.44
CA LYS A 180 -10.18 18.03 -15.57
C LYS A 180 -10.26 19.57 -15.59
N SER A 181 -11.43 20.13 -15.31
CA SER A 181 -11.59 21.59 -15.15
C SER A 181 -10.74 22.13 -14.00
N ASN A 182 -10.76 21.47 -12.83
CA ASN A 182 -9.92 21.85 -11.69
C ASN A 182 -8.43 21.78 -12.03
N ALA A 183 -7.99 20.71 -12.68
CA ALA A 183 -6.60 20.53 -13.10
C ALA A 183 -6.16 21.63 -14.10
N ASN A 184 -7.05 22.06 -15.00
CA ASN A 184 -6.78 23.15 -15.92
C ASN A 184 -6.68 24.52 -15.23
N LYS A 185 -7.35 24.71 -14.09
CA LYS A 185 -7.31 25.95 -13.28
C LYS A 185 -6.12 26.00 -12.31
N MET A 186 -5.30 24.95 -12.23
CA MET A 186 -4.08 24.99 -11.42
C MET A 186 -3.15 26.10 -11.88
N LYS A 187 -2.43 26.72 -10.92
CA LYS A 187 -1.32 27.65 -11.25
C LYS A 187 -0.30 26.91 -12.12
N SER A 188 0.26 27.60 -13.12
CA SER A 188 1.15 26.99 -14.13
C SER A 188 2.27 26.13 -13.50
N ASN A 189 2.96 26.65 -12.49
CA ASN A 189 4.05 25.92 -11.82
C ASN A 189 3.54 24.65 -11.10
N SER A 190 2.43 24.74 -10.38
CA SER A 190 1.84 23.59 -9.69
C SER A 190 1.37 22.51 -10.69
N LYS A 191 0.80 22.94 -11.83
CA LYS A 191 0.37 22.03 -12.89
C LYS A 191 1.54 21.29 -13.53
N LYS A 192 2.64 22.03 -13.83
CA LYS A 192 3.89 21.44 -14.37
C LYS A 192 4.49 20.45 -13.37
N GLU A 193 4.54 20.82 -12.10
CA GLU A 193 5.08 19.98 -11.02
C GLU A 193 4.25 18.72 -10.80
N TYR A 194 2.92 18.83 -10.75
CA TYR A 194 2.03 17.67 -10.68
C TYR A 194 2.26 16.72 -11.86
N ALA A 195 2.27 17.25 -13.09
CA ALA A 195 2.52 16.46 -14.29
C ALA A 195 3.89 15.79 -14.28
N ARG A 196 4.94 16.50 -13.82
CA ARG A 196 6.30 15.98 -13.69
C ARG A 196 6.32 14.75 -12.75
N ARG A 197 5.74 14.91 -11.55
CA ARG A 197 5.73 13.86 -10.53
C ARG A 197 4.92 12.64 -10.96
N ILE A 198 3.70 12.83 -11.47
CA ILE A 198 2.83 11.72 -11.91
C ILE A 198 3.46 10.92 -13.07
N ASN A 199 4.22 11.61 -13.94
CA ASN A 199 4.97 10.95 -15.01
C ASN A 199 6.32 10.38 -14.57
N GLY A 200 6.65 10.44 -13.27
CA GLY A 200 7.88 9.90 -12.71
C GLY A 200 9.17 10.60 -13.18
N LYS A 201 9.06 11.82 -13.72
CA LYS A 201 10.22 12.60 -14.17
C LYS A 201 10.89 13.28 -12.99
N LEU A 202 12.22 13.23 -12.96
CA LEU A 202 13.03 13.96 -11.97
C LEU A 202 13.11 15.46 -12.29
N PRO A 203 13.46 16.32 -11.31
CA PRO A 203 13.77 17.72 -11.56
C PRO A 203 14.90 17.85 -12.59
N SER A 204 14.78 18.78 -13.52
CA SER A 204 15.74 18.94 -14.64
C SER A 204 17.16 19.28 -14.20
N ASN A 205 17.30 19.91 -13.03
CA ASN A 205 18.58 20.34 -12.47
C ASN A 205 19.25 19.31 -11.55
N ILE A 206 18.61 18.14 -11.30
CA ILE A 206 19.11 17.17 -10.29
C ILE A 206 20.51 16.65 -10.64
N ASN A 207 20.79 16.39 -11.93
CA ASN A 207 22.10 15.91 -12.36
C ASN A 207 23.20 16.96 -12.12
N LYS A 208 22.90 18.25 -12.34
CA LYS A 208 23.83 19.34 -12.03
C LYS A 208 24.11 19.39 -10.53
N ILE A 209 23.06 19.35 -9.70
CA ILE A 209 23.19 19.38 -8.24
C ILE A 209 24.09 18.24 -7.75
N LEU A 210 23.84 17.03 -8.22
CA LEU A 210 24.64 15.86 -7.84
C LEU A 210 26.10 15.95 -8.33
N ASN A 211 26.33 16.45 -9.54
CA ASN A 211 27.69 16.63 -10.06
C ASN A 211 28.46 17.70 -9.31
N ASP A 212 27.83 18.82 -8.97
CA ASP A 212 28.44 19.88 -8.18
C ASP A 212 28.78 19.39 -6.78
N PHE A 213 27.87 18.62 -6.16
CA PHE A 213 28.10 17.97 -4.87
C PHE A 213 29.27 16.97 -4.91
N LYS A 214 29.36 16.10 -5.94
CA LYS A 214 30.48 15.18 -6.11
C LYS A 214 31.83 15.92 -6.22
N LYS A 215 31.88 17.01 -6.97
CA LYS A 215 33.09 17.85 -7.08
C LYS A 215 33.48 18.45 -5.73
N ASP A 216 32.53 18.97 -4.98
CA ASP A 216 32.75 19.51 -3.63
C ASP A 216 33.30 18.46 -2.67
N CYS A 217 32.69 17.25 -2.66
CA CYS A 217 33.19 16.13 -1.84
C CYS A 217 34.62 15.73 -2.22
N SER A 218 34.94 15.69 -3.53
CA SER A 218 36.29 15.38 -4.02
C SER A 218 37.31 16.44 -3.61
N ASN A 219 36.98 17.73 -3.79
CA ASN A 219 37.86 18.82 -3.42
C ASN A 219 38.14 18.87 -1.92
N LYS A 220 37.13 18.59 -1.10
CA LYS A 220 37.24 18.55 0.35
C LYS A 220 37.84 17.25 0.89
N LYS A 221 38.14 16.28 0.01
CA LYS A 221 38.67 14.95 0.38
C LYS A 221 37.87 14.29 1.50
N ILE A 222 36.54 14.31 1.37
CA ILE A 222 35.64 13.79 2.40
C ILE A 222 35.84 12.29 2.57
N ALA A 223 36.14 11.86 3.80
CA ALA A 223 36.24 10.46 4.21
C ALA A 223 35.20 10.23 5.33
N LYS A 224 34.14 9.49 5.01
CA LYS A 224 33.02 9.18 5.90
C LYS A 224 32.59 7.73 5.76
N ALA A 225 31.96 7.19 6.80
CA ALA A 225 31.29 5.90 6.70
C ALA A 225 30.22 5.93 5.60
N THR A 226 29.94 4.79 4.96
CA THR A 226 28.98 4.68 3.85
C THR A 226 27.59 5.22 4.20
N ARG A 227 27.06 4.94 5.41
CA ARG A 227 25.80 5.49 5.89
C ARG A 227 25.79 7.02 6.00
N GLN A 228 26.92 7.63 6.40
CA GLN A 228 27.06 9.09 6.46
C GLN A 228 27.15 9.70 5.07
N SER A 229 27.82 9.02 4.14
CA SER A 229 27.87 9.43 2.73
C SER A 229 26.47 9.38 2.09
N SER A 230 25.67 8.34 2.40
CA SER A 230 24.27 8.25 2.01
C SER A 230 23.45 9.42 2.57
N GLU A 231 23.57 9.72 3.86
CA GLU A 231 22.91 10.87 4.49
C GLU A 231 23.26 12.19 3.83
N MET A 232 24.53 12.41 3.48
CA MET A 232 24.97 13.60 2.78
C MET A 232 24.26 13.75 1.42
N VAL A 233 24.10 12.66 0.67
CA VAL A 233 23.36 12.67 -0.60
C VAL A 233 21.88 12.96 -0.33
N ILE A 234 21.25 12.33 0.65
CA ILE A 234 19.85 12.54 1.01
C ILE A 234 19.62 14.01 1.39
N ASN A 235 20.49 14.60 2.22
CA ASN A 235 20.44 16.02 2.57
C ASN A 235 20.55 16.92 1.33
N GLN A 236 21.41 16.55 0.37
CA GLN A 236 21.62 17.33 -0.85
C GLN A 236 20.40 17.32 -1.78
N ILE A 237 19.68 16.22 -1.86
CA ILE A 237 18.57 16.08 -2.83
C ILE A 237 17.20 16.39 -2.25
N SER A 238 16.99 16.25 -0.94
CA SER A 238 15.67 16.33 -0.28
C SER A 238 14.97 17.67 -0.53
N SER A 239 15.68 18.78 -0.45
CA SER A 239 15.16 20.12 -0.71
C SER A 239 14.78 20.38 -2.16
N HIS A 240 15.33 19.59 -3.10
CA HIS A 240 15.10 19.71 -4.54
C HIS A 240 14.09 18.70 -5.08
N MET A 241 13.74 17.69 -4.28
CA MET A 241 12.83 16.60 -4.64
C MET A 241 11.71 16.46 -3.61
N PRO A 242 10.71 17.36 -3.62
CA PRO A 242 9.60 17.31 -2.65
C PRO A 242 8.73 16.03 -2.76
N GLU A 243 8.88 15.28 -3.84
CA GLU A 243 8.28 13.95 -4.02
C GLU A 243 9.03 12.83 -3.30
N LEU A 244 10.22 13.10 -2.76
CA LEU A 244 11.00 12.09 -2.04
C LEU A 244 10.39 11.88 -0.64
N ILE A 245 9.98 10.68 -0.32
CA ILE A 245 9.53 10.28 1.01
C ILE A 245 10.53 9.29 1.61
N GLY A 246 11.12 9.68 2.74
CA GLY A 246 12.03 8.85 3.51
C GLY A 246 11.34 8.09 4.64
N GLY A 247 12.07 7.14 5.23
CA GLY A 247 11.64 6.44 6.42
C GLY A 247 12.68 5.48 6.98
N SER A 248 12.36 4.86 8.11
CA SER A 248 13.15 3.80 8.71
C SER A 248 12.30 2.89 9.58
N ALA A 249 12.67 1.62 9.67
CA ALA A 249 12.11 0.65 10.59
C ALA A 249 12.80 0.78 11.96
N ASP A 250 12.46 1.84 12.69
CA ASP A 250 12.96 2.19 14.05
C ASP A 250 14.48 2.43 14.18
N LEU A 251 15.18 2.63 13.05
CA LEU A 251 16.64 2.78 12.99
C LEU A 251 17.07 4.12 12.38
N THR A 252 16.26 5.17 12.50
CA THR A 252 16.49 6.48 11.86
C THR A 252 17.89 7.03 12.11
N GLY A 253 18.33 7.08 13.37
CA GLY A 253 19.64 7.59 13.77
C GLY A 253 20.80 6.68 13.34
N SER A 254 20.58 5.37 13.34
CA SER A 254 21.60 4.38 12.94
C SER A 254 21.76 4.30 11.42
N ASN A 255 20.66 4.40 10.69
CA ASN A 255 20.66 4.32 9.21
C ASN A 255 20.96 5.67 8.54
N ASN A 256 20.85 6.78 9.26
CA ASN A 256 21.06 8.13 8.73
C ASN A 256 20.15 8.41 7.51
N THR A 257 18.86 8.06 7.60
CA THR A 257 17.90 8.18 6.49
C THR A 257 17.06 9.44 6.53
N LYS A 258 17.19 10.28 7.58
CA LYS A 258 16.38 11.49 7.72
C LYS A 258 17.23 12.73 7.45
N ALA A 259 16.96 13.42 6.32
CA ALA A 259 17.56 14.72 6.06
C ALA A 259 17.07 15.78 7.05
N SER A 260 17.88 16.80 7.26
CA SER A 260 17.63 17.87 8.24
C SER A 260 16.37 18.69 7.95
N ASP A 261 15.99 18.82 6.66
CA ASP A 261 14.80 19.53 6.21
C ASP A 261 13.52 18.66 6.19
N MET A 262 13.66 17.34 6.38
CA MET A 262 12.52 16.43 6.36
C MET A 262 11.64 16.56 7.61
N LYS A 263 10.33 16.70 7.36
CA LYS A 263 9.29 16.78 8.38
C LYS A 263 8.57 15.44 8.53
N ILE A 264 8.15 15.13 9.75
CA ILE A 264 7.40 13.90 10.02
C ILE A 264 6.06 13.93 9.27
N LEU A 265 5.76 12.82 8.60
CA LEU A 265 4.45 12.51 8.06
C LEU A 265 3.69 11.70 9.11
N ASP A 266 2.64 12.29 9.66
CA ASP A 266 1.80 11.67 10.68
C ASP A 266 0.32 12.04 10.50
N ALA A 267 -0.53 11.60 11.43
CA ALA A 267 -1.98 11.85 11.41
C ALA A 267 -2.36 13.34 11.44
N ASN A 268 -1.47 14.22 11.88
CA ASN A 268 -1.68 15.67 11.98
C ASN A 268 -1.00 16.41 10.82
N ASN A 269 -0.02 15.79 10.19
CA ASN A 269 0.79 16.43 9.14
C ASN A 269 1.10 15.50 7.94
N TYR A 270 0.15 15.34 7.04
CA TYR A 270 0.38 14.59 5.79
C TYR A 270 1.23 15.34 4.74
N SER A 271 1.62 16.60 5.01
CA SER A 271 2.59 17.30 4.16
C SER A 271 4.04 16.90 4.45
N GLY A 272 4.28 16.20 5.57
CA GLY A 272 5.58 15.64 5.88
C GLY A 272 6.11 14.69 4.81
N ASN A 273 7.39 14.41 4.87
CA ASN A 273 8.08 13.56 3.90
C ASN A 273 9.04 12.54 4.57
N TYR A 274 8.82 12.27 5.85
CA TYR A 274 9.53 11.21 6.59
C TYR A 274 8.57 10.41 7.46
N ILE A 275 8.62 9.07 7.33
CA ILE A 275 7.74 8.13 8.04
C ILE A 275 8.56 7.34 9.05
N TYR A 276 8.14 7.35 10.31
CA TYR A 276 8.60 6.41 11.31
C TYR A 276 7.75 5.15 11.23
N TYR A 277 8.30 4.08 10.65
CA TYR A 277 7.55 2.83 10.47
C TYR A 277 7.44 2.02 11.76
N GLY A 278 8.32 2.29 12.74
CA GLY A 278 8.52 1.42 13.90
C GLY A 278 9.16 0.09 13.45
N ILE A 279 9.20 -0.90 14.32
CA ILE A 279 9.80 -2.22 14.02
C ILE A 279 8.85 -3.01 13.10
N ARG A 280 8.85 -2.64 11.80
CA ARG A 280 7.97 -3.20 10.75
C ARG A 280 8.69 -3.20 9.41
N GLU A 281 9.72 -4.00 9.25
CA GLU A 281 10.54 -4.06 8.04
C GLU A 281 9.71 -4.51 6.84
N HIS A 282 8.90 -5.56 6.99
CA HIS A 282 8.05 -6.08 5.93
C HIS A 282 6.96 -5.08 5.54
N GLY A 283 6.26 -4.52 6.53
CA GLY A 283 5.26 -3.48 6.32
C GLY A 283 5.86 -2.24 5.65
N MET A 284 7.04 -1.77 6.07
CA MET A 284 7.79 -0.68 5.46
C MET A 284 8.02 -0.93 3.97
N ALA A 285 8.59 -2.09 3.62
CA ALA A 285 8.89 -2.43 2.23
C ALA A 285 7.62 -2.54 1.37
N ALA A 286 6.56 -3.16 1.87
CA ALA A 286 5.27 -3.25 1.17
C ALA A 286 4.57 -1.89 1.02
N ILE A 287 4.67 -1.03 2.03
CA ILE A 287 4.13 0.33 1.97
C ILE A 287 4.87 1.14 0.91
N MET A 288 6.19 1.02 0.82
CA MET A 288 6.98 1.65 -0.25
C MET A 288 6.52 1.20 -1.63
N ASN A 289 6.25 -0.10 -1.82
CA ASN A 289 5.67 -0.60 -3.07
C ASN A 289 4.34 0.09 -3.39
N GLY A 290 3.44 0.20 -2.42
CA GLY A 290 2.15 0.88 -2.59
C GLY A 290 2.28 2.37 -2.89
N ILE A 291 3.26 3.06 -2.29
CA ILE A 291 3.58 4.47 -2.59
C ILE A 291 4.07 4.60 -4.05
N ALA A 292 4.99 3.74 -4.47
CA ALA A 292 5.54 3.76 -5.84
C ALA A 292 4.47 3.46 -6.90
N LEU A 293 3.62 2.46 -6.65
CA LEU A 293 2.49 2.08 -7.52
C LEU A 293 1.48 3.23 -7.71
N HIS A 294 1.25 4.03 -6.67
CA HIS A 294 0.37 5.20 -6.76
C HIS A 294 0.91 6.26 -7.71
N LYS A 295 2.22 6.36 -7.85
CA LYS A 295 2.95 7.42 -8.56
C LYS A 295 2.86 8.80 -7.86
N GLY A 296 3.68 9.74 -8.34
CA GLY A 296 3.75 11.11 -7.82
C GLY A 296 4.63 11.27 -6.59
N VAL A 297 5.10 10.18 -6.01
CA VAL A 297 5.97 10.10 -4.83
C VAL A 297 7.04 9.04 -5.07
N ILE A 298 8.25 9.26 -4.59
CA ILE A 298 9.39 8.33 -4.68
C ILE A 298 9.76 7.91 -3.26
N PRO A 299 9.52 6.65 -2.87
CA PRO A 299 9.85 6.19 -1.53
C PRO A 299 11.29 5.73 -1.42
N PHE A 300 11.91 6.04 -0.28
CA PHE A 300 13.13 5.39 0.19
C PHE A 300 13.01 5.10 1.69
N SER A 301 13.54 3.98 2.14
CA SER A 301 13.55 3.70 3.58
C SER A 301 14.68 2.74 3.95
N GLY A 302 15.09 2.79 5.20
CA GLY A 302 16.24 2.07 5.71
C GLY A 302 15.93 1.10 6.85
N THR A 303 16.77 0.08 6.87
CA THR A 303 16.98 -0.83 7.99
C THR A 303 18.41 -1.37 7.92
N PHE A 304 18.84 -2.21 8.86
CA PHE A 304 20.10 -2.94 8.71
C PHE A 304 20.03 -3.99 7.61
N LEU A 305 21.15 -4.28 6.95
CA LEU A 305 21.18 -5.25 5.87
C LEU A 305 20.70 -6.65 6.31
N ILE A 306 21.07 -7.08 7.52
CA ILE A 306 20.59 -8.36 8.06
C ILE A 306 19.05 -8.42 8.11
N PHE A 307 18.38 -7.32 8.40
CA PHE A 307 16.93 -7.27 8.48
C PHE A 307 16.22 -7.20 7.11
N SER A 308 16.99 -7.21 6.01
CA SER A 308 16.42 -7.48 4.69
C SER A 308 15.69 -8.83 4.62
N ASP A 309 16.09 -9.79 5.46
CA ASP A 309 15.43 -11.09 5.58
C ASP A 309 13.95 -10.98 5.96
N TYR A 310 13.58 -10.02 6.83
CA TYR A 310 12.19 -9.77 7.18
C TYR A 310 11.37 -9.18 6.02
N CYS A 311 11.96 -8.42 5.13
CA CYS A 311 11.25 -7.72 4.05
C CYS A 311 11.50 -8.29 2.64
N LYS A 312 12.25 -9.36 2.54
CA LYS A 312 12.62 -10.01 1.26
C LYS A 312 11.44 -10.31 0.33
N PRO A 313 10.26 -10.80 0.80
CA PRO A 313 9.10 -10.98 -0.07
C PRO A 313 8.65 -9.68 -0.74
N SER A 314 8.65 -8.57 -0.02
CA SER A 314 8.27 -7.26 -0.57
C SER A 314 9.33 -6.66 -1.49
N ILE A 315 10.63 -6.91 -1.24
CA ILE A 315 11.74 -6.55 -2.15
C ILE A 315 11.56 -7.29 -3.48
N ARG A 316 11.29 -8.60 -3.42
CA ARG A 316 10.98 -9.41 -4.60
C ARG A 316 9.80 -8.82 -5.40
N LEU A 317 8.75 -8.38 -4.75
CA LEU A 317 7.61 -7.76 -5.41
C LEU A 317 7.96 -6.39 -6.01
N SER A 318 8.84 -5.59 -5.39
CA SER A 318 9.33 -4.35 -6.01
C SER A 318 9.98 -4.62 -7.36
N ALA A 319 10.83 -5.64 -7.44
CA ALA A 319 11.50 -6.05 -8.67
C ALA A 319 10.51 -6.61 -9.70
N LEU A 320 9.63 -7.54 -9.28
CA LEU A 320 8.63 -8.16 -10.15
C LEU A 320 7.69 -7.15 -10.79
N MET A 321 7.22 -6.16 -10.01
CA MET A 321 6.36 -5.08 -10.46
C MET A 321 7.13 -3.92 -11.12
N LYS A 322 8.47 -4.00 -11.18
CA LYS A 322 9.36 -2.96 -11.74
C LYS A 322 9.10 -1.58 -11.11
N GLN A 323 8.96 -1.53 -9.79
CA GLN A 323 8.69 -0.29 -9.08
C GLN A 323 9.98 0.43 -8.69
N ARG A 324 9.93 1.77 -8.71
CA ARG A 324 11.01 2.63 -8.22
C ARG A 324 10.91 2.73 -6.71
N VAL A 325 11.59 1.82 -6.01
CA VAL A 325 11.73 1.80 -4.55
C VAL A 325 13.22 1.82 -4.21
N ILE A 326 13.62 2.65 -3.25
CA ILE A 326 15.01 2.76 -2.83
C ILE A 326 15.14 2.18 -1.43
N TYR A 327 15.88 1.09 -1.31
CA TYR A 327 16.24 0.47 -0.04
C TYR A 327 17.59 0.98 0.43
N VAL A 328 17.68 1.46 1.67
CA VAL A 328 18.92 1.89 2.32
C VAL A 328 19.27 0.88 3.38
N PHE A 329 20.14 -0.05 3.01
CA PHE A 329 20.64 -1.07 3.94
C PHE A 329 21.99 -0.64 4.48
N THR A 330 22.07 -0.49 5.80
CA THR A 330 23.30 -0.11 6.50
C THR A 330 23.79 -1.27 7.36
N HIS A 331 24.94 -1.08 8.04
CA HIS A 331 25.55 -2.15 8.84
C HIS A 331 25.77 -3.40 7.98
N ASP A 332 26.36 -3.15 6.80
CA ASP A 332 26.49 -4.10 5.69
C ASP A 332 27.88 -4.74 5.59
N SER A 333 28.80 -4.39 6.49
CA SER A 333 30.16 -4.90 6.49
C SER A 333 30.28 -6.21 7.23
N ILE A 334 31.01 -7.17 6.65
CA ILE A 334 31.44 -8.40 7.33
C ILE A 334 32.34 -8.08 8.57
N GLY A 335 32.95 -6.92 8.58
CA GLY A 335 33.78 -6.45 9.71
C GLY A 335 32.96 -5.82 10.86
N LEU A 336 31.64 -5.76 10.74
CA LEU A 336 30.77 -5.31 11.83
C LEU A 336 30.79 -6.35 12.95
N GLY A 337 31.27 -6.02 14.12
CA GLY A 337 31.39 -6.95 15.24
C GLY A 337 30.70 -6.51 16.51
N GLU A 338 30.34 -5.23 16.59
CA GLU A 338 29.84 -4.58 17.79
C GLU A 338 28.47 -5.10 18.21
N ASP A 339 27.60 -5.32 17.25
CA ASP A 339 26.18 -5.68 17.49
C ASP A 339 25.96 -7.20 17.68
N GLY A 340 26.98 -8.02 17.49
CA GLY A 340 26.94 -9.47 17.66
C GLY A 340 26.28 -10.22 16.50
N PRO A 341 26.19 -11.57 16.60
CA PRO A 341 25.86 -12.45 15.46
C PRO A 341 24.45 -12.26 14.91
N THR A 342 23.50 -11.74 15.69
CA THR A 342 22.12 -11.50 15.23
C THR A 342 22.01 -10.29 14.31
N HIS A 343 23.06 -9.45 14.21
CA HIS A 343 23.07 -8.22 13.44
C HIS A 343 24.13 -8.21 12.33
N GLN A 344 24.90 -9.30 12.19
CA GLN A 344 25.97 -9.40 11.19
C GLN A 344 25.47 -10.04 9.90
N PRO A 345 25.46 -9.29 8.76
CA PRO A 345 25.07 -9.84 7.48
C PRO A 345 26.21 -10.69 6.89
N ILE A 346 25.87 -11.89 6.42
CA ILE A 346 26.81 -12.82 5.73
C ILE A 346 26.25 -13.17 4.36
N GLU A 347 25.07 -13.79 4.32
CA GLU A 347 24.45 -14.32 3.11
C GLU A 347 23.46 -13.34 2.43
N GLN A 348 23.12 -12.21 3.05
CA GLN A 348 22.06 -11.31 2.58
C GLN A 348 22.31 -10.78 1.17
N LEU A 349 23.55 -10.40 0.83
CA LEU A 349 23.88 -9.90 -0.51
C LEU A 349 23.72 -10.98 -1.58
N ALA A 350 24.05 -12.22 -1.26
CA ALA A 350 23.86 -13.33 -2.19
C ALA A 350 22.36 -13.67 -2.36
N GLY A 351 21.55 -13.34 -1.38
CA GLY A 351 20.11 -13.60 -1.36
C GLY A 351 19.24 -12.50 -1.97
N LEU A 352 19.79 -11.30 -2.23
CA LEU A 352 19.13 -10.15 -2.86
C LEU A 352 19.42 -10.09 -4.35
#